data_98365f77d7e4bb517772d9f726a1226d
#
_entry.id   98365f77d7e4bb517772d9f726a1226d
#
_cell.length_a   1.000
_cell.length_b   1.000
_cell.length_c   1.000
_cell.angle_alpha   90.00
_cell.angle_beta   90.00
_cell.angle_gamma   90.00
#
_symmetry.space_group_name_H-M   'P 1'
#
loop_
_entity.id
_entity.type
_entity.pdbx_description
1 polymer ?
#
loop_
_entity_poly.entity_id
_entity_poly.type
_entity_poly.pdbx_seq_one_letter_code
_entity_poly.pdbx_strand_id
1 'polypeptide(L)'
;MVKEVVHDPIFLAGKSEMATKDDLQVAQDLLDTLIANKDGCVGMAAKMIGVRKRIIVFDNEGTYMTMFNPEIIKKSGLYDTEECCLSLLGGPCLCKRYKTIKVQWQTDDFQMRIKTFTGWPAQIIQHEIDHCDGILI
;
A
#
# COMPACT_ATOMS: atom_id res chain seq x y z
N MET A 1 0.18 -5.00 16.72
CA MET A 1 -0.56 -4.00 17.53
C MET A 1 -1.31 -3.04 16.61
N VAL A 2 -2.57 -2.84 16.85
CA VAL A 2 -3.37 -1.88 16.07
C VAL A 2 -2.90 -0.46 16.37
N LYS A 3 -2.68 0.34 15.33
CA LYS A 3 -2.23 1.74 15.42
C LYS A 3 -3.31 2.70 14.94
N GLU A 4 -3.24 3.94 15.38
CA GLU A 4 -4.12 4.99 14.85
C GLU A 4 -3.70 5.36 13.43
N VAL A 5 -4.71 5.60 12.57
CA VAL A 5 -4.47 6.03 11.20
C VAL A 5 -4.13 7.51 11.17
N VAL A 6 -3.03 7.86 10.51
CA VAL A 6 -2.56 9.23 10.35
C VAL A 6 -3.38 9.95 9.29
N HIS A 7 -3.76 11.20 9.59
CA HIS A 7 -4.53 12.06 8.67
C HIS A 7 -3.80 13.36 8.28
N ASP A 8 -2.57 13.57 8.78
CA ASP A 8 -1.79 14.78 8.50
C ASP A 8 -1.27 14.79 7.05
N PRO A 9 -1.78 15.67 6.16
CA PRO A 9 -1.34 15.70 4.76
C PRO A 9 0.15 16.01 4.58
N ILE A 10 0.73 16.79 5.47
CA ILE A 10 2.16 17.14 5.40
C ILE A 10 3.01 15.89 5.65
N PHE A 11 2.66 15.11 6.66
CA PHE A 11 3.35 13.85 6.94
C PHE A 11 3.17 12.85 5.79
N LEU A 12 1.93 12.71 5.30
CA LEU A 12 1.58 11.76 4.24
C LEU A 12 2.22 12.09 2.89
N ALA A 13 2.54 13.37 2.63
CA ALA A 13 3.20 13.81 1.40
C ALA A 13 4.70 13.49 1.37
N GLY A 14 5.30 13.08 2.48
CA GLY A 14 6.71 12.68 2.52
C GLY A 14 6.94 11.34 1.85
N LYS A 15 8.08 11.18 1.16
CA LYS A 15 8.44 9.89 0.57
C LYS A 15 8.89 8.90 1.65
N SER A 16 8.56 7.62 1.46
CA SER A 16 8.98 6.55 2.34
C SER A 16 10.35 6.02 1.95
N GLU A 17 11.15 5.64 2.94
CA GLU A 17 12.46 5.04 2.76
C GLU A 17 12.34 3.52 2.58
N MET A 18 13.43 2.90 2.12
CA MET A 18 13.51 1.45 2.03
C MET A 18 13.35 0.81 3.41
N ALA A 19 12.54 -0.24 3.49
CA ALA A 19 12.38 -1.03 4.70
C ALA A 19 13.53 -2.02 4.86
N THR A 20 13.84 -2.36 6.10
CA THR A 20 14.87 -3.34 6.46
C THR A 20 14.29 -4.38 7.42
N LYS A 21 15.10 -5.35 7.82
CA LYS A 21 14.69 -6.38 8.80
C LYS A 21 14.29 -5.79 10.15
N ASP A 22 14.73 -4.58 10.46
CA ASP A 22 14.35 -3.88 11.69
C ASP A 22 12.88 -3.41 11.65
N ASP A 23 12.25 -3.45 10.47
CA ASP A 23 10.88 -2.98 10.26
C ASP A 23 9.84 -4.11 10.27
N LEU A 24 10.20 -5.33 10.66
CA LEU A 24 9.27 -6.47 10.71
C LEU A 24 8.10 -6.21 11.65
N GLN A 25 8.34 -5.58 12.80
CA GLN A 25 7.27 -5.23 13.74
C GLN A 25 6.31 -4.19 13.15
N VAL A 26 6.84 -3.24 12.36
CA VAL A 26 6.01 -2.25 11.65
C VAL A 26 5.06 -2.95 10.69
N ALA A 27 5.53 -3.94 9.95
CA ALA A 27 4.70 -4.72 9.05
C ALA A 27 3.59 -5.49 9.80
N GLN A 28 3.89 -6.06 10.95
CA GLN A 28 2.90 -6.74 11.77
C GLN A 28 1.85 -5.76 12.30
N ASP A 29 2.28 -4.60 12.80
CA ASP A 29 1.37 -3.56 13.27
C ASP A 29 0.48 -3.05 12.15
N LEU A 30 1.02 -2.91 10.94
CA LEU A 30 0.27 -2.49 9.76
C LEU A 30 -0.80 -3.52 9.39
N LEU A 31 -0.46 -4.80 9.40
CA LEU A 31 -1.42 -5.88 9.14
C LEU A 31 -2.52 -5.89 10.19
N ASP A 32 -2.17 -5.78 11.47
CA ASP A 32 -3.14 -5.74 12.57
C ASP A 32 -4.11 -4.56 12.40
N THR A 33 -3.59 -3.40 11.99
CA THR A 33 -4.39 -2.20 11.77
C THR A 33 -5.33 -2.37 10.57
N LEU A 34 -4.86 -2.99 9.48
CA LEU A 34 -5.70 -3.27 8.32
C LEU A 34 -6.84 -4.21 8.69
N ILE A 35 -6.56 -5.28 9.43
CA ILE A 35 -7.58 -6.24 9.86
C ILE A 35 -8.62 -5.55 10.76
N ALA A 36 -8.20 -4.66 11.64
CA ALA A 36 -9.10 -3.90 12.51
C ALA A 36 -10.01 -2.95 11.72
N ASN A 37 -9.62 -2.54 10.52
CA ASN A 37 -10.36 -1.63 9.63
C ASN A 37 -10.91 -2.33 8.39
N LYS A 38 -10.98 -3.65 8.37
CA LYS A 38 -11.32 -4.46 7.18
C LYS A 38 -12.66 -4.12 6.54
N ASP A 39 -13.61 -3.61 7.31
CA ASP A 39 -14.95 -3.29 6.80
C ASP A 39 -14.96 -2.03 5.92
N GLY A 40 -13.92 -1.21 6.00
CA GLY A 40 -13.82 0.02 5.20
C GLY A 40 -12.48 0.20 4.50
N CYS A 41 -11.60 -0.80 4.55
CA CYS A 41 -10.25 -0.67 4.02
C CYS A 41 -9.73 -2.01 3.52
N VAL A 42 -9.14 -2.01 2.32
CA VAL A 42 -8.62 -3.22 1.67
C VAL A 42 -7.09 -3.21 1.52
N GLY A 43 -6.45 -2.10 1.85
CA GLY A 43 -4.99 -1.97 1.79
C GLY A 43 -4.51 -0.79 2.61
N MET A 44 -3.26 -0.86 3.06
CA MET A 44 -2.60 0.20 3.81
C MET A 44 -1.11 0.21 3.52
N ALA A 45 -0.50 1.40 3.60
CA ALA A 45 0.95 1.57 3.59
C ALA A 45 1.42 1.98 5.00
N ALA A 46 2.66 1.65 5.35
CA ALA A 46 3.21 1.91 6.69
C ALA A 46 3.13 3.39 7.09
N LYS A 47 3.22 4.30 6.12
CA LYS A 47 3.04 5.73 6.35
C LYS A 47 1.72 6.05 7.05
N MET A 48 0.66 5.30 6.76
CA MET A 48 -0.67 5.51 7.34
C MET A 48 -0.71 5.23 8.84
N ILE A 49 0.26 4.52 9.38
CA ILE A 49 0.42 4.30 10.83
C ILE A 49 1.63 5.06 11.40
N GLY A 50 2.11 6.07 10.69
CA GLY A 50 3.14 6.97 11.20
C GLY A 50 4.58 6.56 10.90
N VAL A 51 4.81 5.60 10.02
CA VAL A 51 6.16 5.11 9.70
C VAL A 51 6.42 5.26 8.20
N ARG A 52 7.40 6.11 7.83
CA ARG A 52 7.77 6.35 6.44
C ARG A 52 8.73 5.27 5.93
N LYS A 53 8.25 4.04 5.84
CA LYS A 53 8.96 2.90 5.27
C LYS A 53 8.13 2.27 4.16
N ARG A 54 8.79 1.76 3.13
CA ARG A 54 8.13 1.16 1.97
C ARG A 54 7.62 -0.24 2.30
N ILE A 55 6.50 -0.28 3.02
CA ILE A 55 5.79 -1.52 3.38
C ILE A 55 4.33 -1.30 3.07
N ILE A 56 3.73 -2.24 2.35
CA ILE A 56 2.29 -2.25 2.10
C ILE A 56 1.69 -3.59 2.52
N VAL A 57 0.44 -3.56 2.94
CA VAL A 57 -0.38 -4.75 3.18
C VAL A 57 -1.70 -4.57 2.46
N PHE A 58 -2.26 -5.65 1.92
CA PHE A 58 -3.54 -5.57 1.22
C PHE A 58 -4.25 -6.91 1.20
N ASP A 59 -5.56 -6.86 0.96
CA ASP A 59 -6.38 -8.05 0.77
C ASP A 59 -6.25 -8.51 -0.70
N ASN A 60 -5.59 -9.65 -0.89
CA ASN A 60 -5.43 -10.27 -2.19
C ASN A 60 -6.48 -11.39 -2.33
N GLU A 61 -7.71 -10.98 -2.69
CA GLU A 61 -8.84 -11.89 -2.93
C GLU A 61 -9.10 -12.86 -1.77
N GLY A 62 -9.15 -12.31 -0.56
CA GLY A 62 -9.46 -13.07 0.65
C GLY A 62 -8.25 -13.48 1.48
N THR A 63 -7.04 -13.24 1.00
CA THR A 63 -5.79 -13.53 1.71
C THR A 63 -4.98 -12.25 1.86
N TYR A 64 -4.59 -11.92 3.08
CA TYR A 64 -3.74 -10.74 3.31
C TYR A 64 -2.31 -10.99 2.84
N MET A 65 -1.75 -10.01 2.17
CA MET A 65 -0.41 -10.06 1.61
C MET A 65 0.39 -8.84 2.08
N THR A 66 1.64 -9.08 2.48
CA THR A 66 2.59 -8.02 2.90
C THR A 66 3.72 -7.94 1.89
N MET A 67 4.04 -6.73 1.45
CA MET A 67 5.16 -6.47 0.55
C MET A 67 6.13 -5.47 1.18
N PHE A 68 7.40 -5.84 1.26
CA PHE A 68 8.49 -4.93 1.62
C PHE A 68 9.13 -4.39 0.34
N ASN A 69 9.35 -3.08 0.29
CA ASN A 69 10.01 -2.43 -0.84
C ASN A 69 9.40 -2.76 -2.20
N PRO A 70 8.06 -2.65 -2.34
CA PRO A 70 7.41 -2.96 -3.60
C PRO A 70 7.78 -1.96 -4.68
N GLU A 71 7.96 -2.45 -5.92
CA GLU A 71 8.25 -1.65 -7.08
C GLU A 71 7.49 -2.19 -8.29
N ILE A 72 6.82 -1.30 -9.02
CA ILE A 72 6.15 -1.66 -10.27
C ILE A 72 7.18 -1.59 -11.38
N ILE A 73 7.51 -2.75 -11.98
CA ILE A 73 8.53 -2.85 -13.03
C ILE A 73 7.95 -2.89 -14.43
N LYS A 74 6.65 -3.20 -14.57
CA LYS A 74 5.90 -3.14 -15.83
C LYS A 74 4.45 -2.80 -15.56
N LYS A 75 3.81 -2.07 -16.47
CA LYS A 75 2.41 -1.69 -16.36
C LYS A 75 1.80 -1.51 -17.75
N SER A 76 0.51 -1.86 -17.88
CA SER A 76 -0.23 -1.72 -19.14
C SER A 76 -1.73 -1.58 -18.88
N GLY A 77 -2.44 -1.00 -19.85
CA GLY A 77 -3.89 -0.87 -19.79
C GLY A 77 -4.36 0.27 -18.91
N LEU A 78 -3.96 1.51 -19.21
CA LEU A 78 -4.37 2.70 -18.45
C LEU A 78 -5.89 2.89 -18.47
N TYR A 79 -6.49 3.17 -17.32
CA TYR A 79 -7.90 3.51 -17.18
C TYR A 79 -8.12 4.52 -16.07
N ASP A 80 -9.26 5.21 -16.14
CA ASP A 80 -9.67 6.17 -15.12
C ASP A 80 -10.57 5.49 -14.10
N THR A 81 -10.42 5.85 -12.82
CA THR A 81 -11.23 5.31 -11.74
C THR A 81 -11.30 6.32 -10.58
N GLU A 82 -12.14 6.02 -9.59
CA GLU A 82 -12.22 6.78 -8.35
C GLU A 82 -11.77 5.91 -7.18
N GLU A 83 -11.01 6.51 -6.26
CA GLU A 83 -10.50 5.81 -5.08
C GLU A 83 -10.64 6.66 -3.83
N CYS A 84 -10.77 5.99 -2.68
CA CYS A 84 -10.76 6.61 -1.37
C CYS A 84 -9.60 6.06 -0.55
N CYS A 85 -9.09 6.87 0.37
CA CYS A 85 -8.08 6.46 1.33
C CYS A 85 -8.57 6.72 2.75
N LEU A 86 -8.35 5.77 3.66
CA LEU A 86 -8.71 5.89 5.06
C LEU A 86 -8.02 7.10 5.74
N SER A 87 -6.79 7.43 5.32
CA SER A 87 -6.03 8.57 5.84
C SER A 87 -6.50 9.91 5.28
N LEU A 88 -7.18 9.94 4.14
CA LEU A 88 -7.62 11.16 3.46
C LEU A 88 -9.14 11.30 3.55
N LEU A 89 -9.59 12.31 4.27
CA LEU A 89 -11.01 12.49 4.60
C LEU A 89 -11.81 13.27 3.57
N GLY A 90 -11.19 13.64 2.43
CA GLY A 90 -11.81 14.46 1.39
C GLY A 90 -12.78 13.76 0.47
N GLY A 91 -13.03 12.46 0.66
CA GLY A 91 -13.89 11.65 -0.19
C GLY A 91 -13.19 11.08 -1.43
N PRO A 92 -13.94 10.49 -2.39
CA PRO A 92 -13.35 9.86 -3.56
C PRO A 92 -12.56 10.84 -4.43
N CYS A 93 -11.43 10.40 -4.96
CA CYS A 93 -10.58 11.15 -5.87
C CYS A 93 -10.48 10.43 -7.21
N LEU A 94 -10.53 11.19 -8.30
CA LEU A 94 -10.26 10.64 -9.63
C LEU A 94 -8.78 10.33 -9.77
N CYS A 95 -8.47 9.16 -10.29
CA CYS A 95 -7.09 8.77 -10.53
C CYS A 95 -6.98 7.83 -11.74
N LYS A 96 -5.76 7.68 -12.22
CA LYS A 96 -5.46 6.76 -13.32
C LYS A 96 -4.74 5.55 -12.77
N ARG A 97 -5.16 4.38 -13.23
CA ARG A 97 -4.59 3.10 -12.83
C ARG A 97 -4.32 2.24 -14.05
N TYR A 98 -3.50 1.23 -13.88
CA TYR A 98 -3.20 0.24 -14.92
C TYR A 98 -3.90 -1.07 -14.61
N LYS A 99 -4.47 -1.71 -15.65
CA LYS A 99 -5.19 -2.99 -15.51
C LYS A 99 -4.28 -4.13 -15.15
N THR A 100 -3.03 -4.08 -15.60
CA THR A 100 -2.02 -5.11 -15.39
C THR A 100 -0.72 -4.46 -14.93
N ILE A 101 -0.16 -4.98 -13.84
CA ILE A 101 1.13 -4.54 -13.33
C ILE A 101 2.00 -5.75 -13.00
N LYS A 102 3.30 -5.60 -13.19
CA LYS A 102 4.30 -6.56 -12.73
C LYS A 102 5.05 -5.92 -11.58
N VAL A 103 5.03 -6.58 -10.42
CA VAL A 103 5.56 -6.04 -9.17
C VAL A 103 6.73 -6.88 -8.71
N GLN A 104 7.81 -6.22 -8.31
CA GLN A 104 8.94 -6.81 -7.63
C GLN A 104 8.89 -6.34 -6.16
N TRP A 105 9.01 -7.26 -5.22
CA TRP A 105 9.00 -6.93 -3.80
C TRP A 105 9.83 -7.92 -3.01
N GLN A 106 10.00 -7.63 -1.72
CA GLN A 106 10.67 -8.54 -0.79
C GLN A 106 9.67 -9.10 0.21
N THR A 107 9.84 -10.38 0.54
CA THR A 107 9.06 -11.06 1.59
C THR A 107 9.54 -10.63 2.99
N ASP A 108 8.90 -11.13 4.04
CA ASP A 108 9.33 -10.90 5.43
C ASP A 108 10.72 -11.51 5.74
N ASP A 109 11.17 -12.47 4.93
CA ASP A 109 12.56 -12.98 4.96
C ASP A 109 13.49 -12.18 4.03
N PHE A 110 12.99 -11.10 3.45
CA PHE A 110 13.72 -10.25 2.50
C PHE A 110 14.21 -10.98 1.25
N GLN A 111 13.48 -12.00 0.86
CA GLN A 111 13.68 -12.68 -0.42
C GLN A 111 12.91 -11.98 -1.52
N MET A 112 13.57 -11.78 -2.66
CA MET A 112 12.97 -11.11 -3.82
C MET A 112 11.90 -11.98 -4.47
N ARG A 113 10.75 -11.36 -4.80
CA ARG A 113 9.66 -11.98 -5.56
C ARG A 113 9.23 -11.06 -6.68
N ILE A 114 8.76 -11.64 -7.76
CA ILE A 114 8.19 -10.92 -8.90
C ILE A 114 6.90 -11.62 -9.30
N LYS A 115 5.82 -10.86 -9.48
CA LYS A 115 4.54 -11.41 -9.91
C LYS A 115 3.75 -10.37 -10.69
N THR A 116 2.94 -10.85 -11.65
CA THR A 116 1.97 -10.02 -12.38
C THR A 116 0.64 -10.07 -11.66
N PHE A 117 0.06 -8.89 -11.42
CA PHE A 117 -1.26 -8.72 -10.83
C PHE A 117 -2.18 -8.02 -11.84
N THR A 118 -3.46 -8.38 -11.78
CA THR A 118 -4.51 -7.78 -12.61
C THR A 118 -5.72 -7.43 -11.76
N GLY A 119 -6.62 -6.59 -12.29
CA GLY A 119 -7.90 -6.29 -11.65
C GLY A 119 -7.76 -5.60 -10.32
N TRP A 120 -8.59 -5.99 -9.35
CA TRP A 120 -8.69 -5.33 -8.06
C TRP A 120 -7.38 -5.37 -7.24
N PRO A 121 -6.67 -6.50 -7.11
CA PRO A 121 -5.38 -6.52 -6.43
C PRO A 121 -4.36 -5.56 -7.06
N ALA A 122 -4.31 -5.48 -8.39
CA ALA A 122 -3.43 -4.55 -9.07
C ALA A 122 -3.78 -3.09 -8.73
N GLN A 123 -5.05 -2.75 -8.65
CA GLN A 123 -5.51 -1.41 -8.29
C GLN A 123 -5.09 -1.06 -6.86
N ILE A 124 -5.29 -1.96 -5.90
CA ILE A 124 -4.92 -1.75 -4.50
C ILE A 124 -3.42 -1.53 -4.36
N ILE A 125 -2.60 -2.37 -4.98
CA ILE A 125 -1.14 -2.27 -4.92
C ILE A 125 -0.66 -0.91 -5.44
N GLN A 126 -1.20 -0.44 -6.57
CA GLN A 126 -0.84 0.86 -7.15
C GLN A 126 -1.17 2.01 -6.18
N HIS A 127 -2.35 1.94 -5.55
CA HIS A 127 -2.77 2.94 -4.58
C HIS A 127 -1.79 3.01 -3.39
N GLU A 128 -1.43 1.87 -2.82
CA GLU A 128 -0.55 1.81 -1.66
C GLU A 128 0.90 2.20 -2.01
N ILE A 129 1.39 1.85 -3.20
CA ILE A 129 2.71 2.29 -3.66
C ILE A 129 2.74 3.82 -3.85
N ASP A 130 1.64 4.42 -4.34
CA ASP A 130 1.54 5.87 -4.44
C ASP A 130 1.72 6.53 -3.07
N HIS A 131 1.14 5.96 -2.02
CA HIS A 131 1.37 6.45 -0.65
C HIS A 131 2.85 6.39 -0.27
N CYS A 132 3.55 5.32 -0.61
CA CYS A 132 4.98 5.21 -0.36
C CYS A 132 5.77 6.31 -1.09
N ASP A 133 5.30 6.74 -2.24
CA ASP A 133 5.95 7.79 -3.05
C ASP A 133 5.50 9.20 -2.66
N GLY A 134 4.66 9.34 -1.65
CA GLY A 134 4.17 10.63 -1.16
C GLY A 134 3.02 11.22 -1.97
N ILE A 135 2.37 10.43 -2.80
CA ILE A 135 1.21 10.86 -3.60
C ILE A 135 -0.04 10.71 -2.74
N LEU A 136 -0.78 11.81 -2.60
CA LEU A 136 -2.02 11.87 -1.81
C LEU A 136 -3.22 11.51 -2.69
N ILE A 137 -3.75 10.33 -2.44
CA ILE A 137 -4.94 9.82 -3.15
C ILE A 137 -5.95 9.30 -2.18
#